data_8174052378d0b4140151fffbb8396451
#
_entry.id   8174052378d0b4140151fffbb8396451
#
_cell.length_a   1.000
_cell.length_b   1.000
_cell.length_c   1.000
_cell.angle_alpha   90.00
_cell.angle_beta   90.00
_cell.angle_gamma   90.00
#
_symmetry.space_group_name_H-M   'P 1'
#
loop_
_entity.id
_entity.type
_entity.pdbx_description
1 polymer ?
#
loop_
_entity_poly.entity_id
_entity_poly.type
_entity_poly.pdbx_seq_one_letter_code
_entity_poly.pdbx_strand_id
1 'polypeptide(L)'
;MSFYHYQEDMGIFLKNTIYKLIDNKRDSLLQDISLTWINYPNNEMHTKGFGCGFNNYMNIYPASIVKLVYGLAVYKWIEEDKLIFDHSIEEAVYKMLHNSSNDATSFVLDVLTGTCSGLSIEGETWANWKYQRQIINDWLKSLNWIELKDFNCCQKTWEDSPYGREKDFYGK
;
A
#
# COMPACT_ATOMS: atom_id res chain seq x y z
N MET A 1 13.18 11.36 -2.52
CA MET A 1 14.19 10.68 -3.39
C MET A 1 13.48 9.57 -4.15
N SER A 2 13.82 9.33 -5.43
CA SER A 2 13.33 8.12 -6.12
C SER A 2 14.14 6.89 -5.70
N PHE A 3 13.52 5.70 -5.72
CA PHE A 3 14.19 4.43 -5.35
C PHE A 3 14.94 3.78 -6.52
N TYR A 4 14.88 4.36 -7.74
CA TYR A 4 15.66 3.94 -8.90
C TYR A 4 16.23 5.14 -9.66
N HIS A 5 17.26 4.89 -10.50
CA HIS A 5 17.79 5.86 -11.46
C HIS A 5 17.02 5.73 -12.77
N TYR A 6 16.41 6.82 -13.22
CA TYR A 6 15.67 6.82 -14.48
C TYR A 6 16.57 6.57 -15.67
N GLN A 7 16.13 5.71 -16.60
CA GLN A 7 16.79 5.37 -17.86
C GLN A 7 15.86 5.64 -19.03
N GLU A 8 16.23 6.61 -19.86
CA GLU A 8 15.41 7.06 -20.97
C GLU A 8 15.21 5.97 -22.02
N ASP A 9 16.29 5.25 -22.39
CA ASP A 9 16.23 4.16 -23.38
C ASP A 9 15.29 3.03 -22.95
N MET A 10 15.30 2.68 -21.67
CA MET A 10 14.35 1.71 -21.11
C MET A 10 12.91 2.24 -21.21
N GLY A 11 12.69 3.51 -20.96
CA GLY A 11 11.39 4.17 -21.07
C GLY A 11 10.84 4.14 -22.49
N ILE A 12 11.67 4.46 -23.47
CA ILE A 12 11.31 4.41 -24.90
C ILE A 12 10.97 2.97 -25.31
N PHE A 13 11.80 2.00 -24.93
CA PHE A 13 11.57 0.59 -25.21
C PHE A 13 10.25 0.09 -24.59
N LEU A 14 10.02 0.37 -23.31
CA LEU A 14 8.81 -0.02 -22.60
C LEU A 14 7.56 0.56 -23.27
N LYS A 15 7.56 1.86 -23.53
CA LYS A 15 6.46 2.56 -24.21
C LYS A 15 6.14 1.95 -25.58
N ASN A 16 7.15 1.74 -26.40
CA ASN A 16 6.99 1.14 -27.73
C ASN A 16 6.47 -0.30 -27.64
N THR A 17 6.89 -1.06 -26.63
CA THR A 17 6.41 -2.42 -26.40
C THR A 17 4.94 -2.43 -26.02
N ILE A 18 4.52 -1.57 -25.08
CA ILE A 18 3.12 -1.45 -24.67
C ILE A 18 2.23 -1.08 -25.86
N TYR A 19 2.61 -0.07 -26.65
CA TYR A 19 1.83 0.34 -27.81
C TYR A 19 1.75 -0.75 -28.90
N LYS A 20 2.76 -1.60 -29.04
CA LYS A 20 2.71 -2.74 -29.98
C LYS A 20 1.81 -3.88 -29.49
N LEU A 21 1.69 -4.06 -28.17
CA LEU A 21 0.86 -5.12 -27.57
C LEU A 21 -0.63 -4.73 -27.50
N ILE A 22 -0.91 -3.43 -27.43
CA ILE A 22 -2.27 -2.91 -27.40
C ILE A 22 -2.66 -2.57 -28.83
N ASP A 23 -3.52 -3.43 -29.40
CA ASP A 23 -4.13 -3.20 -30.71
C ASP A 23 -5.01 -1.93 -30.68
N ASN A 24 -5.05 -1.15 -31.78
CA ASN A 24 -5.79 0.11 -31.92
C ASN A 24 -7.27 0.05 -31.49
N LYS A 25 -7.83 -1.13 -31.31
CA LYS A 25 -9.19 -1.36 -30.78
C LYS A 25 -9.27 -1.33 -29.26
N ARG A 26 -8.14 -1.23 -28.55
CA ARG A 26 -8.02 -1.30 -27.08
C ARG A 26 -7.29 -0.10 -26.49
N ASP A 27 -7.28 1.04 -27.16
CA ASP A 27 -6.58 2.26 -26.70
C ASP A 27 -7.04 2.71 -25.31
N SER A 28 -8.29 2.41 -24.92
CA SER A 28 -8.78 2.67 -23.57
C SER A 28 -7.98 1.94 -22.48
N LEU A 29 -7.39 0.79 -22.77
CA LEU A 29 -6.55 0.06 -21.82
C LEU A 29 -5.25 0.79 -21.47
N LEU A 30 -4.77 1.69 -22.34
CA LEU A 30 -3.56 2.47 -22.06
C LEU A 30 -3.70 3.35 -20.82
N GLN A 31 -4.92 3.76 -20.50
CA GLN A 31 -5.22 4.57 -19.32
C GLN A 31 -5.26 3.74 -18.03
N ASP A 32 -5.47 2.43 -18.15
CA ASP A 32 -5.62 1.53 -17.02
C ASP A 32 -4.32 0.76 -16.70
N ILE A 33 -3.27 0.94 -17.52
CA ILE A 33 -1.97 0.29 -17.31
C ILE A 33 -1.04 1.25 -16.57
N SER A 34 -0.53 0.80 -15.44
CA SER A 34 0.60 1.40 -14.74
C SER A 34 1.70 0.36 -14.57
N LEU A 35 2.93 0.72 -14.92
CA LEU A 35 4.06 -0.20 -14.86
C LEU A 35 5.33 0.53 -14.45
N THR A 36 6.09 -0.06 -13.53
CA THR A 36 7.45 0.32 -13.21
C THR A 36 8.37 -0.87 -13.49
N TRP A 37 9.39 -0.64 -14.32
CA TRP A 37 10.39 -1.64 -14.64
C TRP A 37 11.74 -1.21 -14.10
N ILE A 38 12.34 -2.05 -13.22
CA ILE A 38 13.62 -1.77 -12.60
C ILE A 38 14.55 -2.95 -12.85
N ASN A 39 15.76 -2.64 -13.29
CA ASN A 39 16.86 -3.59 -13.44
C ASN A 39 17.89 -3.34 -12.35
N TYR A 40 18.23 -4.37 -11.59
CA TYR A 40 19.28 -4.33 -10.58
C TYR A 40 20.53 -5.00 -11.14
N PRO A 41 21.63 -4.24 -11.39
CA PRO A 41 22.89 -4.82 -11.83
C PRO A 41 23.39 -5.83 -10.78
N ASN A 42 23.88 -6.96 -11.21
CA ASN A 42 24.46 -8.02 -10.38
C ASN A 42 23.54 -8.61 -9.30
N ASN A 43 22.22 -8.48 -9.42
CA ASN A 43 21.24 -8.90 -8.40
C ASN A 43 21.42 -8.21 -7.03
N GLU A 44 22.09 -7.08 -6.98
CA GLU A 44 22.32 -6.31 -5.77
C GLU A 44 21.13 -5.38 -5.48
N MET A 45 20.10 -5.92 -4.83
CA MET A 45 18.90 -5.14 -4.45
C MET A 45 19.16 -4.08 -3.36
N HIS A 46 20.37 -4.03 -2.78
CA HIS A 46 20.75 -3.02 -1.79
C HIS A 46 21.18 -1.68 -2.43
N THR A 47 21.40 -1.66 -3.74
CA THR A 47 21.72 -0.47 -4.50
C THR A 47 20.51 0.02 -5.28
N LYS A 48 20.49 1.30 -5.63
CA LYS A 48 19.46 1.81 -6.53
C LYS A 48 19.59 1.14 -7.90
N GLY A 49 18.51 0.50 -8.35
CA GLY A 49 18.41 -0.03 -9.69
C GLY A 49 18.29 1.07 -10.75
N PHE A 50 18.36 0.67 -12.02
CA PHE A 50 18.07 1.49 -13.18
C PHE A 50 16.68 1.14 -13.71
N GLY A 51 15.85 2.14 -14.00
CA GLY A 51 14.47 1.83 -14.34
C GLY A 51 13.74 2.92 -15.11
N CYS A 52 12.52 2.59 -15.47
CA CYS A 52 11.58 3.49 -16.10
C CYS A 52 10.15 3.17 -15.66
N GLY A 53 9.22 4.05 -15.98
CA GLY A 53 7.81 3.85 -15.72
C GLY A 53 6.93 4.22 -16.90
N PHE A 54 5.77 3.59 -16.94
CA PHE A 54 4.66 3.94 -17.82
C PHE A 54 3.43 4.19 -16.95
N ASN A 55 2.90 5.42 -16.93
CA ASN A 55 1.79 5.87 -16.06
C ASN A 55 2.00 5.52 -14.57
N ASN A 56 3.24 5.36 -14.11
CA ASN A 56 3.57 4.85 -12.78
C ASN A 56 3.38 5.87 -11.63
N TYR A 57 2.96 7.09 -11.96
CA TYR A 57 2.52 8.10 -10.99
C TYR A 57 1.00 8.16 -10.85
N MET A 58 0.28 7.29 -11.54
CA MET A 58 -1.16 7.23 -11.48
C MET A 58 -1.63 6.61 -10.16
N ASN A 59 -2.58 7.25 -9.49
CA ASN A 59 -3.20 6.68 -8.30
C ASN A 59 -4.11 5.51 -8.70
N ILE A 60 -3.74 4.32 -8.28
CA ILE A 60 -4.48 3.08 -8.54
C ILE A 60 -4.96 2.51 -7.22
N TYR A 61 -6.19 2.01 -7.21
CA TYR A 61 -6.69 1.23 -6.07
C TYR A 61 -5.90 -0.08 -5.96
N PRO A 62 -5.11 -0.27 -4.88
CA PRO A 62 -4.15 -1.38 -4.80
C PRO A 62 -4.82 -2.72 -4.47
N ALA A 63 -6.10 -2.74 -4.12
CA ALA A 63 -6.79 -3.94 -3.63
C ALA A 63 -5.95 -4.65 -2.55
N SER A 64 -5.83 -5.96 -2.62
CA SER A 64 -5.07 -6.75 -1.63
C SER A 64 -3.56 -6.51 -1.64
N ILE A 65 -3.00 -5.80 -2.61
CA ILE A 65 -1.57 -5.44 -2.60
C ILE A 65 -1.22 -4.58 -1.38
N VAL A 66 -2.18 -3.79 -0.86
CA VAL A 66 -2.00 -3.00 0.37
C VAL A 66 -1.56 -3.86 1.57
N LYS A 67 -1.89 -5.15 1.60
CA LYS A 67 -1.52 -6.08 2.66
C LYS A 67 0.00 -6.24 2.82
N LEU A 68 0.76 -6.06 1.73
CA LEU A 68 2.23 -6.02 1.79
C LEU A 68 2.71 -4.85 2.64
N VAL A 69 2.07 -3.69 2.54
CA VAL A 69 2.42 -2.52 3.35
C VAL A 69 2.12 -2.77 4.82
N TYR A 70 0.97 -3.38 5.14
CA TYR A 70 0.65 -3.76 6.52
C TYR A 70 1.64 -4.79 7.09
N GLY A 71 2.04 -5.78 6.29
CA GLY A 71 3.10 -6.71 6.67
C GLY A 71 4.43 -6.02 6.98
N LEU A 72 4.86 -5.09 6.13
CA LEU A 72 6.06 -4.29 6.37
C LEU A 72 5.93 -3.43 7.64
N ALA A 73 4.77 -2.83 7.89
CA ALA A 73 4.51 -2.05 9.09
C ALA A 73 4.58 -2.92 10.36
N VAL A 74 4.08 -4.16 10.34
CA VAL A 74 4.21 -5.09 11.48
C VAL A 74 5.67 -5.29 11.83
N TYR A 75 6.52 -5.65 10.88
CA TYR A 75 7.94 -5.85 11.13
C TYR A 75 8.64 -4.57 11.59
N LYS A 76 8.25 -3.42 11.04
CA LYS A 76 8.80 -2.12 11.47
C LYS A 76 8.41 -1.78 12.91
N TRP A 77 7.16 -2.04 13.32
CA TRP A 77 6.71 -1.83 14.71
C TRP A 77 7.40 -2.78 15.69
N ILE A 78 7.72 -4.01 15.26
CA ILE A 78 8.52 -4.97 16.06
C ILE A 78 9.95 -4.45 16.22
N GLU A 79 10.59 -4.02 15.13
CA GLU A 79 11.94 -3.46 15.16
C GLU A 79 12.06 -2.23 16.08
N GLU A 80 10.99 -1.46 16.21
CA GLU A 80 10.90 -0.27 17.05
C GLU A 80 10.35 -0.54 18.47
N ASP A 81 10.22 -1.80 18.87
CA ASP A 81 9.64 -2.22 20.16
C ASP A 81 8.23 -1.68 20.44
N LYS A 82 7.48 -1.33 19.39
CA LYS A 82 6.08 -0.86 19.46
C LYS A 82 5.06 -1.99 19.47
N LEU A 83 5.47 -3.18 19.01
CA LEU A 83 4.62 -4.35 18.86
C LEU A 83 5.37 -5.60 19.32
N ILE A 84 4.73 -6.39 20.18
CA ILE A 84 5.23 -7.72 20.56
C ILE A 84 4.72 -8.72 19.54
N PHE A 85 5.65 -9.46 18.89
CA PHE A 85 5.29 -10.48 17.92
C PHE A 85 4.91 -11.77 18.65
N ASP A 86 3.64 -11.92 18.95
CA ASP A 86 3.09 -13.15 19.53
C ASP A 86 2.54 -14.08 18.45
N HIS A 87 2.13 -15.28 18.85
CA HIS A 87 1.59 -16.30 17.95
C HIS A 87 0.33 -15.83 17.19
N SER A 88 -0.51 -15.00 17.80
CA SER A 88 -1.74 -14.50 17.16
C SER A 88 -1.41 -13.55 16.01
N ILE A 89 -0.42 -12.66 16.21
CA ILE A 89 0.05 -11.74 15.18
C ILE A 89 0.76 -12.52 14.07
N GLU A 90 1.60 -13.49 14.40
CA GLU A 90 2.28 -14.36 13.42
C GLU A 90 1.25 -15.06 12.51
N GLU A 91 0.25 -15.71 13.11
CA GLU A 91 -0.81 -16.40 12.37
C GLU A 91 -1.61 -15.44 11.50
N ALA A 92 -1.96 -14.26 12.02
CA ALA A 92 -2.72 -13.25 11.28
C ALA A 92 -1.91 -12.71 10.10
N VAL A 93 -0.62 -12.38 10.30
CA VAL A 93 0.27 -11.92 9.21
C VAL A 93 0.41 -13.01 8.15
N TYR A 94 0.61 -14.26 8.55
CA TYR A 94 0.66 -15.39 7.60
C TYR A 94 -0.64 -15.48 6.78
N LYS A 95 -1.81 -15.51 7.43
CA LYS A 95 -3.11 -15.58 6.74
C LYS A 95 -3.38 -14.36 5.86
N MET A 96 -2.99 -13.18 6.30
CA MET A 96 -3.13 -11.95 5.52
C MET A 96 -2.31 -12.01 4.24
N LEU A 97 -1.04 -12.41 4.32
CA LEU A 97 -0.11 -12.38 3.18
C LEU A 97 -0.24 -13.61 2.28
N HIS A 98 -0.42 -14.81 2.86
CA HIS A 98 -0.48 -16.06 2.11
C HIS A 98 -1.88 -16.34 1.53
N ASN A 99 -2.93 -16.16 2.35
CA ASN A 99 -4.31 -16.47 1.97
C ASN A 99 -5.10 -15.23 1.53
N SER A 100 -4.48 -14.05 1.61
CA SER A 100 -5.16 -12.77 1.37
C SER A 100 -6.41 -12.57 2.24
N SER A 101 -6.42 -13.10 3.48
CA SER A 101 -7.55 -13.03 4.40
C SER A 101 -7.89 -11.58 4.77
N ASN A 102 -9.15 -11.19 4.60
CA ASN A 102 -9.64 -9.87 4.96
C ASN A 102 -9.83 -9.71 6.47
N ASP A 103 -10.23 -10.78 7.16
CA ASP A 103 -10.37 -10.79 8.63
C ASP A 103 -9.01 -10.61 9.30
N ALA A 104 -8.00 -11.37 8.82
CA ALA A 104 -6.63 -11.22 9.30
C ALA A 104 -6.08 -9.82 9.01
N THR A 105 -6.37 -9.25 7.83
CA THR A 105 -6.00 -7.86 7.49
C THR A 105 -6.63 -6.86 8.44
N SER A 106 -7.91 -7.03 8.77
CA SER A 106 -8.62 -6.16 9.70
C SER A 106 -8.04 -6.23 11.11
N PHE A 107 -7.70 -7.43 11.57
CA PHE A 107 -7.03 -7.63 12.86
C PHE A 107 -5.64 -6.97 12.89
N VAL A 108 -4.80 -7.23 11.87
CA VAL A 108 -3.47 -6.64 11.77
C VAL A 108 -3.53 -5.11 11.75
N LEU A 109 -4.47 -4.53 11.00
CA LEU A 109 -4.63 -3.08 10.96
C LEU A 109 -5.05 -2.51 12.32
N ASP A 110 -5.96 -3.18 13.03
CA ASP A 110 -6.37 -2.76 14.37
C ASP A 110 -5.19 -2.80 15.36
N VAL A 111 -4.38 -3.84 15.32
CA VAL A 111 -3.19 -3.97 16.16
C VAL A 111 -2.16 -2.88 15.84
N LEU A 112 -1.87 -2.65 14.55
CA LEU A 112 -0.89 -1.64 14.11
C LEU A 112 -1.29 -0.22 14.52
N THR A 113 -2.58 0.08 14.52
CA THR A 113 -3.10 1.43 14.73
C THR A 113 -3.65 1.67 16.12
N GLY A 114 -3.81 0.62 16.95
CA GLY A 114 -4.49 0.71 18.24
C GLY A 114 -5.96 1.08 18.13
N THR A 115 -6.61 0.80 16.99
CA THR A 115 -8.00 1.12 16.74
C THR A 115 -8.84 -0.14 16.59
N CYS A 116 -10.15 -0.01 16.66
CA CYS A 116 -11.08 -1.10 16.37
C CYS A 116 -12.34 -0.57 15.66
N SER A 117 -13.02 -1.45 14.93
CA SER A 117 -14.36 -1.16 14.41
C SER A 117 -15.37 -1.07 15.54
N GLY A 118 -16.51 -0.43 15.32
CA GLY A 118 -17.56 -0.30 16.31
C GLY A 118 -18.59 0.76 15.90
N LEU A 119 -19.47 1.12 16.85
CA LEU A 119 -20.47 2.16 16.65
C LEU A 119 -19.82 3.50 16.31
N SER A 120 -20.58 4.37 15.64
CA SER A 120 -20.16 5.77 15.41
C SER A 120 -19.80 6.46 16.70
N ILE A 121 -18.77 7.27 16.66
CA ILE A 121 -18.26 8.07 17.78
C ILE A 121 -18.07 9.50 17.31
N GLU A 122 -18.06 10.44 18.25
CA GLU A 122 -18.00 11.88 17.95
C GLU A 122 -16.92 12.60 18.77
N GLY A 123 -16.73 13.87 18.48
CA GLY A 123 -15.89 14.77 19.23
C GLY A 123 -14.42 14.33 19.28
N GLU A 124 -13.80 14.47 20.45
CA GLU A 124 -12.39 14.18 20.67
C GLU A 124 -12.06 12.70 20.47
N THR A 125 -12.97 11.79 20.87
CA THR A 125 -12.80 10.35 20.67
C THR A 125 -12.70 10.01 19.17
N TRP A 126 -13.52 10.63 18.35
CA TRP A 126 -13.45 10.49 16.89
C TRP A 126 -12.14 11.05 16.30
N ALA A 127 -11.73 12.23 16.78
CA ALA A 127 -10.49 12.85 16.33
C ALA A 127 -9.27 11.96 16.65
N ASN A 128 -9.20 11.42 17.86
CA ASN A 128 -8.13 10.51 18.29
C ASN A 128 -8.13 9.20 17.51
N TRP A 129 -9.31 8.60 17.29
CA TRP A 129 -9.44 7.39 16.50
C TRP A 129 -8.95 7.60 15.05
N LYS A 130 -9.32 8.70 14.42
CA LYS A 130 -8.84 9.05 13.08
C LYS A 130 -7.32 9.25 13.03
N TYR A 131 -6.77 9.94 14.01
CA TYR A 131 -5.33 10.15 14.12
C TYR A 131 -4.59 8.81 14.20
N GLN A 132 -5.01 7.92 15.10
CA GLN A 132 -4.42 6.60 15.23
C GLN A 132 -4.54 5.78 13.93
N ARG A 133 -5.67 5.83 13.26
CA ARG A 133 -5.89 5.11 11.98
C ARG A 133 -4.95 5.59 10.87
N GLN A 134 -4.42 6.80 10.94
CA GLN A 134 -3.50 7.37 9.96
C GLN A 134 -2.02 7.05 10.22
N ILE A 135 -1.67 6.41 11.32
CA ILE A 135 -0.26 6.25 11.74
C ILE A 135 0.63 5.53 10.70
N ILE A 136 0.06 4.62 9.92
CA ILE A 136 0.79 3.92 8.84
C ILE A 136 1.07 4.90 7.69
N ASN A 137 0.09 5.72 7.32
CA ASN A 137 0.28 6.75 6.29
C ASN A 137 1.34 7.78 6.73
N ASP A 138 1.35 8.16 8.01
CA ASP A 138 2.32 9.10 8.55
C ASP A 138 3.72 8.49 8.57
N TRP A 139 3.84 7.20 8.89
CA TRP A 139 5.10 6.48 8.76
C TRP A 139 5.59 6.46 7.30
N LEU A 140 4.74 6.12 6.33
CA LEU A 140 5.11 6.12 4.90
C LEU A 140 5.56 7.50 4.43
N LYS A 141 4.88 8.57 4.84
CA LYS A 141 5.28 9.95 4.54
C LYS A 141 6.63 10.31 5.15
N SER A 142 6.95 9.80 6.34
CA SER A 142 8.22 10.05 7.01
C SER A 142 9.43 9.49 6.26
N LEU A 143 9.23 8.50 5.38
CA LEU A 143 10.28 7.96 4.53
C LEU A 143 10.76 8.95 3.44
N ASN A 144 10.00 10.01 3.18
CA ASN A 144 10.30 11.05 2.19
C ASN A 144 10.58 10.51 0.78
N TRP A 145 9.94 9.41 0.41
CA TRP A 145 10.01 8.87 -0.95
C TRP A 145 8.91 9.50 -1.80
N ILE A 146 9.30 9.99 -2.99
CA ILE A 146 8.35 10.65 -3.89
C ILE A 146 7.23 9.72 -4.35
N GLU A 147 7.54 8.43 -4.49
CA GLU A 147 6.60 7.39 -4.89
C GLU A 147 5.52 7.11 -3.85
N LEU A 148 5.75 7.49 -2.58
CA LEU A 148 4.80 7.31 -1.47
C LEU A 148 4.01 8.58 -1.13
N LYS A 149 4.25 9.68 -1.85
CA LYS A 149 3.67 11.00 -1.52
C LYS A 149 2.15 10.98 -1.40
N ASP A 150 1.49 10.30 -2.33
CA ASP A 150 0.04 10.26 -2.43
C ASP A 150 -0.52 8.86 -2.06
N PHE A 151 0.31 8.02 -1.46
CA PHE A 151 -0.09 6.69 -1.03
C PHE A 151 -1.00 6.76 0.20
N ASN A 152 -2.11 5.99 0.20
CA ASN A 152 -3.06 5.92 1.29
C ASN A 152 -3.45 4.47 1.58
N CYS A 153 -3.21 4.01 2.81
CA CYS A 153 -3.43 2.63 3.25
C CYS A 153 -3.96 2.54 4.68
N CYS A 154 -4.95 3.32 5.02
CA CYS A 154 -5.50 3.36 6.39
C CYS A 154 -6.84 2.62 6.53
N GLN A 155 -7.26 1.86 5.53
CA GLN A 155 -8.60 1.27 5.46
C GLN A 155 -8.56 -0.24 5.65
N LYS A 156 -9.58 -0.76 6.35
CA LYS A 156 -9.87 -2.19 6.40
C LYS A 156 -10.43 -2.68 5.06
N THR A 157 -10.26 -3.97 4.79
CA THR A 157 -10.88 -4.65 3.66
C THR A 157 -12.24 -5.23 4.09
N TRP A 158 -13.29 -4.95 3.34
CA TRP A 158 -14.66 -5.38 3.61
C TRP A 158 -15.16 -6.25 2.44
N GLU A 159 -15.98 -7.25 2.75
CA GLU A 159 -16.65 -8.04 1.70
C GLU A 159 -17.84 -7.28 1.13
N ASP A 160 -18.63 -6.64 2.00
CA ASP A 160 -19.79 -5.83 1.60
C ASP A 160 -19.51 -4.35 1.76
N SER A 161 -19.82 -3.81 2.92
CA SER A 161 -19.72 -2.38 3.26
C SER A 161 -19.22 -2.19 4.68
N PRO A 162 -18.51 -1.09 4.95
CA PRO A 162 -18.16 -0.73 6.32
C PRO A 162 -19.40 -0.31 7.12
N TYR A 163 -19.34 -0.48 8.46
CA TYR A 163 -20.37 -0.10 9.41
C TYR A 163 -19.82 0.85 10.47
N GLY A 164 -20.70 1.64 11.11
CA GLY A 164 -20.40 2.53 12.21
C GLY A 164 -19.22 3.46 11.89
N ARG A 165 -18.27 3.58 12.81
CA ARG A 165 -17.12 4.50 12.65
C ARG A 165 -16.27 4.24 11.41
N GLU A 166 -16.22 3.02 10.93
CA GLU A 166 -15.53 2.71 9.68
C GLU A 166 -16.26 3.35 8.48
N LYS A 167 -17.61 3.27 8.44
CA LYS A 167 -18.41 3.93 7.41
C LYS A 167 -18.26 5.45 7.46
N ASP A 168 -18.25 6.02 8.68
CA ASP A 168 -18.05 7.46 8.86
C ASP A 168 -16.68 7.93 8.38
N PHE A 169 -15.67 7.06 8.48
CA PHE A 169 -14.31 7.34 8.02
C PHE A 169 -14.17 7.28 6.50
N TYR A 170 -14.89 6.36 5.84
CA TYR A 170 -14.85 6.23 4.37
C TYR A 170 -15.73 7.25 3.65
N GLY A 171 -16.79 7.73 4.27
CA GLY A 171 -17.81 8.57 3.64
C GLY A 171 -17.53 10.08 3.69
N LYS A 172 -16.33 10.51 4.12
CA LYS A 172 -15.99 11.94 4.27
C LYS A 172 -14.76 12.32 3.49
#